data_7073ea582553cddf457e68493ec6d0b2
#
_entry.id   7073ea582553cddf457e68493ec6d0b2
#
_cell.length_a   1.000
_cell.length_b   1.000
_cell.length_c   1.000
_cell.angle_alpha   90.00
_cell.angle_beta   90.00
_cell.angle_gamma   90.00
#
_symmetry.space_group_name_H-M   'P 1'
#
loop_
_entity.id
_entity.type
_entity.pdbx_description
1 polymer ?
#
loop_
_entity_poly.entity_id
_entity_poly.type
_entity_poly.pdbx_seq_one_letter_code
_entity_poly.pdbx_strand_id
1 'polypeptide(L)'
;MQFNHSQLKLKKRKITGSILIPLIATLLIQSLALFLFPSTSHADGGFPIIGVLHAGNRPEAIAVDTQTHLVYIAYEYPSLVIAFDPGSGKVRWQTTVGDTPTDVQVDSTNHHVYVASTLFRSRQDLLAVLDGATGKALLTAPTGLGDNGIAVDTKRQRVYVSSTDNPIINVFKLVTSPTGNLSAESSILAFGPRPQALGVNSRLGRLYVGDAIENTITVYDEDRGRKLATIPVADVPEQPLRVDETTGRVYVVCSMGQELDIIDGNHNSVLARVPVSPYPEGVAFNTATGRIYVADEGNKDSSPTGQITGTTITVIDAQSFDVLGTLQVGRSPDGVEADPLLRRVYVSVEDSSAVVEISDSVDLPLRSATNFHQAATAHHAIFLLQQAAIITVIIMILTLVGATLGALLPRWRGQGSPQTPPGDASSRLEKHTPPG
;
A
#
# COMPACT_ATOMS: atom_id res chain seq x y z
N MET A 1 -11.26 68.38 -44.82
CA MET A 1 -11.96 67.62 -43.82
C MET A 1 -10.96 67.32 -42.71
N GLN A 2 -11.12 68.03 -41.62
CA GLN A 2 -10.22 67.92 -40.45
C GLN A 2 -10.71 66.75 -39.59
N PHE A 3 -9.85 65.85 -39.24
CA PHE A 3 -10.05 64.85 -38.15
C PHE A 3 -9.29 65.23 -36.90
N ASN A 4 -10.03 65.34 -35.83
CA ASN A 4 -9.68 65.86 -34.53
C ASN A 4 -9.01 64.77 -33.70
N HIS A 5 -7.79 64.98 -33.23
CA HIS A 5 -7.07 64.14 -32.26
C HIS A 5 -7.54 64.46 -30.86
N SER A 6 -8.37 63.65 -30.28
CA SER A 6 -8.68 63.71 -28.85
C SER A 6 -7.75 62.75 -28.07
N GLN A 7 -7.00 63.33 -27.17
CA GLN A 7 -6.02 62.78 -26.29
C GLN A 7 -6.60 61.78 -25.29
N LEU A 8 -6.14 60.51 -25.35
CA LEU A 8 -6.33 59.57 -24.27
C LEU A 8 -5.19 59.79 -23.22
N LYS A 9 -5.50 60.45 -22.13
CA LYS A 9 -4.61 60.54 -20.96
C LYS A 9 -4.68 59.21 -20.18
N LEU A 10 -3.68 58.36 -20.34
CA LEU A 10 -3.45 57.20 -19.47
C LEU A 10 -3.01 57.70 -18.07
N LYS A 11 -3.91 57.57 -17.10
CA LYS A 11 -3.61 57.75 -15.68
C LYS A 11 -2.62 56.65 -15.21
N LYS A 12 -1.35 56.97 -15.06
CA LYS A 12 -0.37 56.12 -14.36
C LYS A 12 -0.82 55.94 -12.91
N ARG A 13 -1.43 54.76 -12.60
CA ARG A 13 -1.61 54.36 -11.21
C ARG A 13 -0.23 54.02 -10.63
N LYS A 14 0.23 54.77 -9.70
CA LYS A 14 1.39 54.40 -8.83
C LYS A 14 0.98 53.13 -8.08
N ILE A 15 1.64 52.00 -8.42
CA ILE A 15 1.60 50.82 -7.57
C ILE A 15 2.34 51.18 -6.32
N THR A 16 1.62 51.36 -5.20
CA THR A 16 2.18 51.68 -3.91
C THR A 16 3.01 50.47 -3.43
N GLY A 17 4.22 50.72 -2.96
CA GLY A 17 5.22 49.72 -2.58
C GLY A 17 4.80 48.71 -1.49
N SER A 18 3.57 48.83 -0.95
CA SER A 18 3.02 47.91 0.06
C SER A 18 2.66 46.50 -0.44
N ILE A 19 2.52 46.31 -1.75
CA ILE A 19 2.20 44.97 -2.32
C ILE A 19 3.45 44.29 -2.92
N LEU A 20 4.42 45.11 -3.36
CA LEU A 20 5.62 44.58 -4.03
C LEU A 20 6.61 43.95 -3.03
N ILE A 21 6.70 44.51 -1.82
CA ILE A 21 7.63 44.03 -0.77
C ILE A 21 7.26 42.63 -0.26
N PRO A 22 5.99 42.31 0.08
CA PRO A 22 5.65 40.95 0.51
C PRO A 22 5.75 39.93 -0.64
N LEU A 23 5.50 40.32 -1.88
CA LEU A 23 5.66 39.41 -3.03
C LEU A 23 7.12 39.04 -3.29
N ILE A 24 8.01 40.02 -3.19
CA ILE A 24 9.48 39.79 -3.33
C ILE A 24 10.00 38.99 -2.14
N ALA A 25 9.53 39.24 -0.92
CA ALA A 25 9.91 38.46 0.25
C ALA A 25 9.46 37.01 0.16
N THR A 26 8.25 36.75 -0.36
CA THR A 26 7.76 35.37 -0.56
C THR A 26 8.54 34.63 -1.64
N LEU A 27 8.89 35.29 -2.74
CA LEU A 27 9.74 34.73 -3.80
C LEU A 27 11.18 34.48 -3.33
N LEU A 28 11.74 35.35 -2.49
CA LEU A 28 13.07 35.15 -1.91
C LEU A 28 13.10 34.01 -0.88
N ILE A 29 12.06 33.86 -0.09
CA ILE A 29 11.93 32.73 0.86
C ILE A 29 11.77 31.41 0.09
N GLN A 30 11.01 31.38 -0.99
CA GLN A 30 10.86 30.18 -1.83
C GLN A 30 12.17 29.82 -2.55
N SER A 31 12.91 30.81 -3.06
CA SER A 31 14.22 30.55 -3.69
C SER A 31 15.29 30.16 -2.67
N LEU A 32 15.26 30.69 -1.44
CA LEU A 32 16.18 30.32 -0.37
C LEU A 32 15.90 28.90 0.16
N ALA A 33 14.63 28.48 0.20
CA ALA A 33 14.26 27.12 0.54
C ALA A 33 14.79 26.09 -0.49
N LEU A 34 14.85 26.45 -1.79
CA LEU A 34 15.45 25.59 -2.82
C LEU A 34 16.97 25.44 -2.68
N PHE A 35 17.66 26.43 -2.10
CA PHE A 35 19.12 26.42 -1.93
C PHE A 35 19.59 25.81 -0.60
N LEU A 36 18.71 25.74 0.41
CA LEU A 36 19.06 25.22 1.73
C LEU A 36 18.85 23.71 1.91
N PHE A 37 18.15 23.08 0.96
CA PHE A 37 17.99 21.63 0.94
C PHE A 37 18.74 21.06 -0.29
N PRO A 38 19.98 20.57 -0.09
CA PRO A 38 20.60 19.78 -1.13
C PRO A 38 19.67 18.62 -1.46
N SER A 39 19.36 18.45 -2.74
CA SER A 39 18.75 17.20 -3.23
C SER A 39 19.64 16.08 -2.71
N THR A 40 19.18 15.35 -1.70
CA THR A 40 19.85 14.14 -1.26
C THR A 40 19.80 13.18 -2.43
N SER A 41 20.92 13.06 -3.14
CA SER A 41 21.13 11.91 -4.00
C SER A 41 20.99 10.70 -3.08
N HIS A 42 19.94 9.91 -3.27
CA HIS A 42 19.81 8.62 -2.64
C HIS A 42 21.05 7.83 -3.10
N ALA A 43 21.92 7.55 -2.14
CA ALA A 43 23.03 6.68 -2.45
C ALA A 43 22.42 5.30 -2.60
N ASP A 44 22.41 4.78 -3.83
CA ASP A 44 22.08 3.40 -4.12
C ASP A 44 22.83 2.51 -3.14
N GLY A 45 22.11 1.95 -2.18
CA GLY A 45 22.66 0.91 -1.33
C GLY A 45 22.99 -0.27 -2.24
N GLY A 46 24.28 -0.54 -2.44
CA GLY A 46 24.75 -1.41 -3.50
C GLY A 46 24.41 -2.88 -3.33
N PHE A 47 23.13 -3.24 -3.43
CA PHE A 47 22.72 -4.63 -3.64
C PHE A 47 22.98 -4.97 -5.09
N PRO A 48 23.82 -5.95 -5.40
CA PRO A 48 24.05 -6.31 -6.79
C PRO A 48 22.84 -7.05 -7.35
N ILE A 49 22.23 -6.51 -8.39
CA ILE A 49 21.36 -7.28 -9.27
C ILE A 49 22.24 -8.30 -9.97
N ILE A 50 21.94 -9.59 -9.80
CA ILE A 50 22.74 -10.69 -10.35
C ILE A 50 22.05 -11.41 -11.50
N GLY A 51 20.76 -11.18 -11.70
CA GLY A 51 19.99 -11.78 -12.77
C GLY A 51 18.74 -10.98 -13.10
N VAL A 52 18.26 -11.12 -14.33
CA VAL A 52 16.96 -10.63 -14.80
C VAL A 52 16.34 -11.69 -15.69
N LEU A 53 15.12 -12.12 -15.35
CA LEU A 53 14.36 -13.08 -16.14
C LEU A 53 13.22 -12.36 -16.87
N HIS A 54 13.11 -12.61 -18.19
CA HIS A 54 11.99 -12.20 -19.01
C HIS A 54 11.30 -13.46 -19.55
N ALA A 55 10.18 -13.85 -18.96
CA ALA A 55 9.49 -15.10 -19.35
C ALA A 55 7.99 -14.92 -19.62
N GLY A 56 7.41 -13.79 -19.36
CA GLY A 56 6.00 -13.43 -19.58
C GLY A 56 5.82 -11.92 -19.41
N ASN A 57 4.57 -11.47 -19.54
CA ASN A 57 4.22 -10.06 -19.31
C ASN A 57 3.49 -9.94 -17.99
N ARG A 58 3.78 -8.86 -17.27
CA ARG A 58 3.17 -8.54 -15.98
C ARG A 58 3.29 -9.69 -14.97
N PRO A 59 4.50 -9.98 -14.47
CA PRO A 59 4.65 -10.87 -13.34
C PRO A 59 4.07 -10.18 -12.09
N GLU A 60 3.13 -10.82 -11.41
CA GLU A 60 2.52 -10.34 -10.17
C GLU A 60 3.17 -10.97 -8.94
N ALA A 61 2.83 -12.20 -8.66
CA ALA A 61 3.23 -12.89 -7.45
C ALA A 61 4.43 -13.83 -7.65
N ILE A 62 5.23 -13.97 -6.60
CA ILE A 62 6.42 -14.85 -6.56
C ILE A 62 6.38 -15.70 -5.30
N ALA A 63 6.75 -16.98 -5.43
CA ALA A 63 7.02 -17.88 -4.32
C ALA A 63 8.32 -18.65 -4.54
N VAL A 64 9.04 -18.95 -3.47
CA VAL A 64 10.30 -19.69 -3.52
C VAL A 64 10.19 -20.96 -2.70
N ASP A 65 10.43 -22.10 -3.34
CA ASP A 65 10.65 -23.36 -2.62
C ASP A 65 12.09 -23.38 -2.05
N THR A 66 12.20 -23.19 -0.78
CA THR A 66 13.51 -23.09 -0.09
C THR A 66 14.29 -24.42 -0.01
N GLN A 67 13.67 -25.55 -0.38
CA GLN A 67 14.38 -26.84 -0.43
C GLN A 67 14.90 -27.15 -1.85
N THR A 68 14.14 -26.83 -2.88
CA THR A 68 14.54 -27.06 -4.29
C THR A 68 15.16 -25.83 -4.93
N HIS A 69 15.00 -24.67 -4.33
CA HIS A 69 15.37 -23.36 -4.85
C HIS A 69 14.66 -22.96 -6.14
N LEU A 70 13.56 -23.64 -6.49
CA LEU A 70 12.73 -23.24 -7.61
C LEU A 70 11.93 -21.98 -7.24
N VAL A 71 11.88 -21.06 -8.19
CA VAL A 71 11.10 -19.82 -8.08
C VAL A 71 9.85 -19.98 -8.95
N TYR A 72 8.68 -19.87 -8.32
CA TYR A 72 7.40 -19.92 -9.00
C TYR A 72 6.89 -18.50 -9.19
N ILE A 73 6.49 -18.18 -10.41
CA ILE A 73 6.10 -16.82 -10.79
C ILE A 73 4.76 -16.88 -11.49
N ALA A 74 3.81 -16.12 -11.00
CA ALA A 74 2.50 -15.94 -11.63
C ALA A 74 2.56 -14.75 -12.58
N TYR A 75 2.06 -14.94 -13.81
CA TYR A 75 1.97 -13.91 -14.84
C TYR A 75 0.52 -13.67 -15.23
N GLU A 76 0.11 -12.41 -15.25
CA GLU A 76 -1.22 -12.02 -15.70
C GLU A 76 -1.40 -12.37 -17.19
N TYR A 77 -0.40 -12.11 -18.03
CA TYR A 77 -0.41 -12.40 -19.47
C TYR A 77 0.81 -13.22 -19.89
N PRO A 78 0.60 -14.39 -20.52
CA PRO A 78 -0.65 -15.08 -20.87
C PRO A 78 -1.13 -16.07 -19.80
N SER A 79 -1.58 -15.62 -18.63
CA SER A 79 -2.21 -16.46 -17.59
C SER A 79 -1.38 -17.70 -17.21
N LEU A 80 -0.09 -17.49 -16.98
CA LEU A 80 0.89 -18.57 -16.76
C LEU A 80 1.41 -18.57 -15.33
N VAL A 81 1.69 -19.77 -14.84
CA VAL A 81 2.65 -19.97 -13.75
C VAL A 81 3.85 -20.70 -14.33
N ILE A 82 5.04 -20.21 -14.02
CA ILE A 82 6.29 -20.87 -14.41
C ILE A 82 7.07 -21.31 -13.18
N ALA A 83 7.89 -22.36 -13.32
CA ALA A 83 8.96 -22.66 -12.39
C ALA A 83 10.30 -22.30 -13.03
N PHE A 84 10.99 -21.38 -12.43
CA PHE A 84 12.32 -20.94 -12.83
C PHE A 84 13.37 -21.55 -11.89
N ASP A 85 14.43 -22.07 -12.48
CA ASP A 85 15.60 -22.58 -11.75
C ASP A 85 16.75 -21.56 -11.86
N PRO A 86 17.02 -20.79 -10.80
CA PRO A 86 18.07 -19.79 -10.81
C PRO A 86 19.47 -20.39 -10.92
N GLY A 87 19.66 -21.66 -10.49
CA GLY A 87 20.93 -22.36 -10.61
C GLY A 87 21.34 -22.66 -12.04
N SER A 88 20.36 -23.00 -12.89
CA SER A 88 20.59 -23.25 -14.32
C SER A 88 20.21 -22.08 -15.23
N GLY A 89 19.53 -21.05 -14.71
CA GLY A 89 19.00 -19.93 -15.47
C GLY A 89 17.87 -20.33 -16.44
N LYS A 90 17.13 -21.43 -16.18
CA LYS A 90 16.13 -21.97 -17.11
C LYS A 90 14.77 -22.08 -16.48
N VAL A 91 13.74 -21.90 -17.30
CA VAL A 91 12.36 -22.31 -16.98
C VAL A 91 12.29 -23.82 -17.06
N ARG A 92 11.85 -24.47 -15.97
CA ARG A 92 11.68 -25.92 -15.87
C ARG A 92 10.38 -26.37 -16.50
N TRP A 93 9.30 -25.64 -16.21
CA TRP A 93 7.98 -25.88 -16.76
C TRP A 93 7.16 -24.59 -16.74
N GLN A 94 6.08 -24.59 -17.50
CA GLN A 94 5.05 -23.55 -17.49
C GLN A 94 3.68 -24.19 -17.59
N THR A 95 2.69 -23.64 -16.88
CA THR A 95 1.33 -24.15 -16.81
C THR A 95 0.34 -23.00 -16.82
N THR A 96 -0.72 -23.09 -17.64
CA THR A 96 -1.82 -22.13 -17.62
C THR A 96 -2.73 -22.44 -16.44
N VAL A 97 -3.08 -21.40 -15.65
CA VAL A 97 -3.96 -21.51 -14.48
C VAL A 97 -4.98 -20.39 -14.52
N GLY A 98 -6.25 -20.74 -14.70
CA GLY A 98 -7.35 -19.77 -14.76
C GLY A 98 -7.22 -18.75 -15.89
N ASP A 99 -7.77 -17.56 -15.69
CA ASP A 99 -7.69 -16.44 -16.65
C ASP A 99 -6.67 -15.39 -16.19
N THR A 100 -6.54 -15.16 -14.86
CA THR A 100 -5.53 -14.25 -14.28
C THR A 100 -5.07 -14.83 -12.93
N PRO A 101 -3.89 -15.45 -12.87
CA PRO A 101 -3.28 -15.82 -11.59
C PRO A 101 -2.95 -14.55 -10.79
N THR A 102 -3.44 -14.48 -9.55
CA THR A 102 -3.33 -13.29 -8.67
C THR A 102 -2.36 -13.51 -7.50
N ASP A 103 -2.19 -14.75 -7.06
CA ASP A 103 -1.22 -15.09 -6.01
C ASP A 103 -0.65 -16.49 -6.23
N VAL A 104 0.58 -16.69 -5.79
CA VAL A 104 1.27 -17.97 -5.78
C VAL A 104 1.99 -18.18 -4.44
N GLN A 105 1.78 -19.35 -3.84
CA GLN A 105 2.46 -19.77 -2.61
C GLN A 105 3.00 -21.18 -2.78
N VAL A 106 3.97 -21.58 -1.96
CA VAL A 106 4.54 -22.94 -2.00
C VAL A 106 4.72 -23.51 -0.60
N ASP A 107 4.39 -24.78 -0.46
CA ASP A 107 4.79 -25.58 0.70
C ASP A 107 6.07 -26.34 0.35
N SER A 108 7.21 -25.85 0.84
CA SER A 108 8.51 -26.48 0.59
C SER A 108 8.65 -27.87 1.21
N THR A 109 7.72 -28.32 2.07
CA THR A 109 7.79 -29.67 2.67
C THR A 109 7.25 -30.77 1.76
N ASN A 110 6.25 -30.46 0.95
CA ASN A 110 5.65 -31.37 0.00
C ASN A 110 5.81 -30.92 -1.46
N HIS A 111 6.43 -29.75 -1.68
CA HIS A 111 6.64 -29.11 -2.98
C HIS A 111 5.36 -28.83 -3.76
N HIS A 112 4.23 -28.61 -3.08
CA HIS A 112 3.01 -28.19 -3.71
C HIS A 112 2.99 -26.68 -3.92
N VAL A 113 2.60 -26.27 -5.13
CA VAL A 113 2.44 -24.87 -5.52
C VAL A 113 0.95 -24.55 -5.54
N TYR A 114 0.56 -23.55 -4.81
CA TYR A 114 -0.82 -23.06 -4.68
C TYR A 114 -0.98 -21.79 -5.48
N VAL A 115 -1.98 -21.75 -6.35
CA VAL A 115 -2.23 -20.62 -7.24
C VAL A 115 -3.68 -20.20 -7.11
N ALA A 116 -3.91 -18.95 -6.72
CA ALA A 116 -5.22 -18.31 -6.85
C ALA A 116 -5.33 -17.70 -8.25
N SER A 117 -6.49 -17.80 -8.86
CA SER A 117 -6.72 -17.22 -10.18
C SER A 117 -8.16 -16.79 -10.35
N THR A 118 -8.36 -15.60 -10.89
CA THR A 118 -9.68 -15.12 -11.29
C THR A 118 -10.12 -15.77 -12.59
N LEU A 119 -11.46 -15.84 -12.79
CA LEU A 119 -12.10 -16.41 -13.98
C LEU A 119 -13.10 -15.40 -14.54
N PHE A 120 -12.71 -14.61 -15.55
CA PHE A 120 -13.53 -13.51 -16.12
C PHE A 120 -14.92 -13.91 -16.62
N ARG A 121 -15.11 -15.17 -16.99
CA ARG A 121 -16.37 -15.70 -17.53
C ARG A 121 -17.15 -16.53 -16.53
N SER A 122 -16.60 -16.76 -15.37
CA SER A 122 -17.22 -17.54 -14.28
C SER A 122 -17.74 -16.60 -13.20
N ARG A 123 -18.64 -17.11 -12.36
CA ARG A 123 -19.04 -16.44 -11.11
C ARG A 123 -18.27 -16.99 -9.91
N GLN A 124 -17.17 -17.67 -10.17
CA GLN A 124 -16.32 -18.28 -9.17
C GLN A 124 -14.89 -18.21 -9.67
N ASP A 125 -14.00 -17.88 -8.79
CA ASP A 125 -12.56 -17.97 -9.00
C ASP A 125 -12.07 -19.36 -8.59
N LEU A 126 -10.80 -19.63 -8.67
CA LEU A 126 -10.26 -20.95 -8.39
C LEU A 126 -8.96 -20.91 -7.60
N LEU A 127 -8.79 -21.94 -6.76
CA LEU A 127 -7.51 -22.39 -6.25
C LEU A 127 -7.04 -23.59 -7.09
N ALA A 128 -5.83 -23.52 -7.65
CA ALA A 128 -5.15 -24.68 -8.23
C ALA A 128 -3.99 -25.09 -7.31
N VAL A 129 -3.81 -26.40 -7.16
CA VAL A 129 -2.63 -26.99 -6.50
C VAL A 129 -1.84 -27.74 -7.57
N LEU A 130 -0.59 -27.35 -7.76
CA LEU A 130 0.31 -27.93 -8.75
C LEU A 130 1.43 -28.72 -8.08
N ASP A 131 1.91 -29.74 -8.76
CA ASP A 131 3.16 -30.42 -8.43
C ASP A 131 4.34 -29.49 -8.80
N GLY A 132 5.15 -29.12 -7.84
CA GLY A 132 6.21 -28.13 -8.02
C GLY A 132 7.33 -28.57 -8.96
N ALA A 133 7.57 -29.88 -9.10
CA ALA A 133 8.60 -30.39 -9.99
C ALA A 133 8.15 -30.43 -11.46
N THR A 134 6.86 -30.62 -11.74
CA THR A 134 6.34 -30.88 -13.09
C THR A 134 5.33 -29.86 -13.60
N GLY A 135 4.77 -29.03 -12.72
CA GLY A 135 3.69 -28.11 -13.04
C GLY A 135 2.32 -28.77 -13.31
N LYS A 136 2.21 -30.07 -13.05
CA LYS A 136 0.95 -30.81 -13.27
C LYS A 136 -0.05 -30.41 -12.17
N ALA A 137 -1.28 -30.11 -12.58
CA ALA A 137 -2.36 -29.86 -11.63
C ALA A 137 -2.70 -31.16 -10.85
N LEU A 138 -2.63 -31.06 -9.53
CA LEU A 138 -3.00 -32.11 -8.58
C LEU A 138 -4.44 -31.96 -8.12
N LEU A 139 -4.91 -30.71 -7.99
CA LEU A 139 -6.23 -30.35 -7.52
C LEU A 139 -6.63 -28.99 -8.10
N THR A 140 -7.92 -28.81 -8.38
CA THR A 140 -8.55 -27.51 -8.57
C THR A 140 -9.82 -27.43 -7.74
N ALA A 141 -10.06 -26.29 -7.09
CA ALA A 141 -11.24 -26.09 -6.27
C ALA A 141 -11.79 -24.67 -6.49
N PRO A 142 -13.13 -24.48 -6.51
CA PRO A 142 -13.73 -23.16 -6.64
C PRO A 142 -13.51 -22.34 -5.36
N THR A 143 -13.33 -21.04 -5.54
CA THR A 143 -13.26 -20.03 -4.46
C THR A 143 -14.38 -19.01 -4.59
N GLY A 144 -14.41 -17.99 -3.72
CA GLY A 144 -15.23 -16.80 -3.90
C GLY A 144 -14.70 -15.93 -5.04
N LEU A 145 -15.31 -14.74 -5.23
CA LEU A 145 -14.92 -13.77 -6.24
C LEU A 145 -13.96 -12.73 -5.67
N GLY A 146 -13.12 -12.20 -6.53
CA GLY A 146 -12.21 -11.08 -6.25
C GLY A 146 -10.75 -11.50 -6.22
N ASP A 147 -9.88 -10.53 -6.02
CA ASP A 147 -8.45 -10.76 -5.88
C ASP A 147 -8.18 -11.63 -4.66
N ASN A 148 -7.52 -12.75 -4.87
CA ASN A 148 -7.41 -13.80 -3.88
C ASN A 148 -5.98 -13.90 -3.34
N GLY A 149 -5.80 -13.51 -2.08
CA GLY A 149 -4.56 -13.81 -1.34
C GLY A 149 -4.59 -15.24 -0.82
N ILE A 150 -3.42 -15.87 -0.75
CA ILE A 150 -3.23 -17.25 -0.26
C ILE A 150 -2.38 -17.23 1.01
N ALA A 151 -2.77 -18.06 1.99
CA ALA A 151 -1.88 -18.45 3.09
C ALA A 151 -1.93 -19.97 3.27
N VAL A 152 -0.77 -20.57 3.55
CA VAL A 152 -0.62 -22.03 3.66
C VAL A 152 -0.14 -22.41 5.05
N ASP A 153 -0.94 -23.19 5.78
CA ASP A 153 -0.49 -23.87 6.99
C ASP A 153 0.03 -25.27 6.63
N THR A 154 1.32 -25.37 6.48
CA THR A 154 2.01 -26.62 6.14
C THR A 154 1.84 -27.70 7.23
N LYS A 155 1.74 -27.28 8.50
CA LYS A 155 1.60 -28.20 9.63
C LYS A 155 0.20 -28.82 9.72
N ARG A 156 -0.85 -28.00 9.43
CA ARG A 156 -2.24 -28.44 9.46
C ARG A 156 -2.77 -28.86 8.11
N GLN A 157 -1.95 -28.74 7.07
CA GLN A 157 -2.33 -29.01 5.66
C GLN A 157 -3.59 -28.21 5.29
N ARG A 158 -3.61 -26.92 5.64
CA ARG A 158 -4.71 -26.00 5.32
C ARG A 158 -4.23 -24.91 4.38
N VAL A 159 -5.09 -24.58 3.43
CA VAL A 159 -4.92 -23.46 2.52
C VAL A 159 -6.07 -22.49 2.73
N TYR A 160 -5.75 -21.24 2.94
CA TYR A 160 -6.70 -20.15 3.10
C TYR A 160 -6.65 -19.30 1.85
N VAL A 161 -7.82 -18.95 1.29
CA VAL A 161 -7.92 -18.08 0.12
C VAL A 161 -8.93 -16.98 0.45
N SER A 162 -8.50 -15.71 0.42
CA SER A 162 -9.38 -14.57 0.62
C SER A 162 -10.18 -14.29 -0.66
N SER A 163 -11.36 -13.71 -0.50
CA SER A 163 -12.22 -13.30 -1.61
C SER A 163 -12.67 -11.87 -1.35
N THR A 164 -12.07 -10.91 -2.09
CA THR A 164 -12.29 -9.47 -1.82
C THR A 164 -13.69 -9.00 -2.16
N ASP A 165 -14.33 -9.60 -3.16
CA ASP A 165 -15.71 -9.29 -3.56
C ASP A 165 -16.77 -10.02 -2.73
N ASN A 166 -16.35 -11.02 -1.96
CA ASN A 166 -17.17 -11.73 -1.00
C ASN A 166 -16.52 -11.63 0.38
N PRO A 167 -17.26 -11.32 1.45
CA PRO A 167 -16.70 -11.19 2.80
C PRO A 167 -16.39 -12.56 3.44
N ILE A 168 -15.60 -13.39 2.76
CA ILE A 168 -15.29 -14.76 3.17
C ILE A 168 -13.82 -15.10 2.98
N ILE A 169 -13.34 -16.03 3.79
CA ILE A 169 -12.12 -16.79 3.56
C ILE A 169 -12.50 -18.21 3.23
N ASN A 170 -12.08 -18.71 2.07
CA ASN A 170 -12.21 -20.13 1.73
C ASN A 170 -11.12 -20.91 2.47
N VAL A 171 -11.48 -21.99 3.12
CA VAL A 171 -10.56 -22.84 3.88
C VAL A 171 -10.57 -24.24 3.26
N PHE A 172 -9.43 -24.68 2.76
CA PHE A 172 -9.24 -25.99 2.18
C PHE A 172 -8.33 -26.82 3.07
N LYS A 173 -8.86 -27.91 3.63
CA LYS A 173 -8.05 -28.91 4.32
C LYS A 173 -7.65 -29.98 3.33
N LEU A 174 -6.38 -30.07 3.06
CA LEU A 174 -5.84 -31.01 2.08
C LEU A 174 -5.73 -32.42 2.67
N VAL A 175 -6.13 -33.39 1.88
CA VAL A 175 -6.10 -34.82 2.25
C VAL A 175 -5.48 -35.60 1.10
N THR A 176 -4.36 -36.28 1.41
CA THR A 176 -3.72 -37.19 0.45
C THR A 176 -4.19 -38.61 0.72
N SER A 177 -4.79 -39.24 -0.31
CA SER A 177 -5.21 -40.62 -0.20
C SER A 177 -4.02 -41.59 -0.14
N PRO A 178 -4.20 -42.85 0.30
CA PRO A 178 -3.13 -43.86 0.28
C PRO A 178 -2.57 -44.14 -1.13
N THR A 179 -3.31 -43.78 -2.17
CA THR A 179 -2.89 -43.93 -3.57
C THR A 179 -2.18 -42.68 -4.12
N GLY A 180 -1.95 -41.65 -3.26
CA GLY A 180 -1.27 -40.42 -3.63
C GLY A 180 -2.17 -39.34 -4.29
N ASN A 181 -3.49 -39.57 -4.39
CA ASN A 181 -4.38 -38.56 -4.94
C ASN A 181 -4.68 -37.49 -3.89
N LEU A 182 -4.55 -36.23 -4.29
CA LEU A 182 -4.88 -35.08 -3.48
C LEU A 182 -6.37 -34.74 -3.60
N SER A 183 -7.00 -34.44 -2.47
CA SER A 183 -8.37 -33.91 -2.38
C SER A 183 -8.41 -32.82 -1.34
N ALA A 184 -9.49 -32.03 -1.31
CA ALA A 184 -9.70 -30.99 -0.30
C ALA A 184 -11.09 -31.08 0.32
N GLU A 185 -11.14 -30.97 1.64
CA GLU A 185 -12.36 -30.65 2.39
C GLU A 185 -12.48 -29.14 2.47
N SER A 186 -13.52 -28.56 1.86
CA SER A 186 -13.73 -27.11 1.83
C SER A 186 -14.69 -26.65 2.92
N SER A 187 -14.40 -25.50 3.50
CA SER A 187 -15.27 -24.76 4.42
C SER A 187 -15.08 -23.26 4.23
N ILE A 188 -15.95 -22.46 4.85
CA ILE A 188 -15.93 -21.02 4.74
C ILE A 188 -15.82 -20.42 6.14
N LEU A 189 -14.91 -19.45 6.28
CA LEU A 189 -14.85 -18.56 7.42
C LEU A 189 -15.45 -17.22 7.00
N ALA A 190 -16.56 -16.82 7.60
CA ALA A 190 -17.14 -15.49 7.40
C ALA A 190 -16.20 -14.42 7.94
N PHE A 191 -16.06 -13.33 7.20
CA PHE A 191 -15.13 -12.25 7.55
C PHE A 191 -15.79 -10.87 7.40
N GLY A 192 -15.01 -9.81 7.61
CA GLY A 192 -15.36 -8.42 7.40
C GLY A 192 -15.48 -8.04 5.92
N PRO A 193 -15.70 -6.75 5.62
CA PRO A 193 -16.17 -6.32 4.32
C PRO A 193 -15.21 -6.60 3.15
N ARG A 194 -13.87 -6.59 3.39
CA ARG A 194 -12.90 -6.82 2.32
C ARG A 194 -11.65 -7.55 2.81
N PRO A 195 -11.71 -8.88 2.97
CA PRO A 195 -10.53 -9.67 3.28
C PRO A 195 -9.57 -9.66 2.10
N GLN A 196 -8.36 -9.16 2.30
CA GLN A 196 -7.37 -9.05 1.24
C GLN A 196 -6.07 -9.78 1.62
N ALA A 197 -5.42 -9.35 2.67
CA ALA A 197 -4.14 -9.86 3.09
C ALA A 197 -4.26 -11.11 3.98
N LEU A 198 -3.47 -12.14 3.72
CA LEU A 198 -3.45 -13.38 4.50
C LEU A 198 -2.04 -13.76 4.95
N GLY A 199 -1.93 -14.27 6.16
CA GLY A 199 -0.69 -14.84 6.68
C GLY A 199 -0.97 -15.89 7.77
N VAL A 200 -0.12 -16.88 7.87
CA VAL A 200 -0.26 -17.98 8.85
C VAL A 200 0.99 -18.10 9.70
N ASN A 201 0.80 -18.30 10.99
CA ASN A 201 1.82 -18.79 11.88
C ASN A 201 1.48 -20.25 12.24
N SER A 202 2.05 -21.20 11.49
CA SER A 202 1.78 -22.64 11.66
C SER A 202 2.22 -23.14 13.04
N ARG A 203 3.26 -22.52 13.65
CA ARG A 203 3.75 -22.88 14.98
C ARG A 203 2.74 -22.52 16.07
N LEU A 204 2.12 -21.35 15.97
CA LEU A 204 1.14 -20.85 16.95
C LEU A 204 -0.29 -21.26 16.63
N GLY A 205 -0.57 -21.76 15.41
CA GLY A 205 -1.92 -22.02 14.90
C GLY A 205 -2.74 -20.75 14.81
N ARG A 206 -2.18 -19.72 14.16
CA ARG A 206 -2.83 -18.42 14.00
C ARG A 206 -2.93 -18.05 12.54
N LEU A 207 -4.14 -17.71 12.12
CA LEU A 207 -4.42 -17.07 10.85
C LEU A 207 -4.56 -15.57 11.09
N TYR A 208 -3.84 -14.77 10.31
CA TYR A 208 -3.92 -13.31 10.26
C TYR A 208 -4.64 -12.93 8.97
N VAL A 209 -5.65 -12.08 9.09
CA VAL A 209 -6.48 -11.64 7.95
C VAL A 209 -6.55 -10.11 7.97
N GLY A 210 -6.08 -9.48 6.91
CA GLY A 210 -6.18 -8.03 6.69
C GLY A 210 -7.50 -7.66 6.04
N ASP A 211 -8.15 -6.64 6.60
CA ASP A 211 -9.34 -6.01 6.04
C ASP A 211 -8.97 -4.64 5.47
N ALA A 212 -9.07 -4.50 4.14
CA ALA A 212 -8.68 -3.29 3.44
C ALA A 212 -9.68 -2.11 3.58
N ILE A 213 -10.86 -2.35 4.13
CA ILE A 213 -11.84 -1.28 4.43
C ILE A 213 -11.75 -0.84 5.89
N GLU A 214 -11.65 -1.81 6.81
CA GLU A 214 -11.59 -1.53 8.24
C GLU A 214 -10.18 -1.18 8.73
N ASN A 215 -9.16 -1.34 7.87
CA ASN A 215 -7.75 -1.10 8.21
C ASN A 215 -7.31 -1.85 9.47
N THR A 216 -7.61 -3.14 9.48
CA THR A 216 -7.33 -4.00 10.64
C THR A 216 -6.73 -5.34 10.21
N ILE A 217 -5.94 -5.94 11.12
CA ILE A 217 -5.59 -7.34 11.05
C ILE A 217 -6.39 -8.10 12.11
N THR A 218 -7.25 -9.00 11.66
CA THR A 218 -7.95 -9.93 12.55
C THR A 218 -7.15 -11.21 12.70
N VAL A 219 -6.96 -11.65 13.95
CA VAL A 219 -6.23 -12.86 14.30
C VAL A 219 -7.22 -13.96 14.71
N TYR A 220 -7.11 -15.12 14.07
CA TYR A 220 -7.91 -16.30 14.39
C TYR A 220 -7.07 -17.42 14.97
N ASP A 221 -7.67 -18.17 15.91
CA ASP A 221 -7.22 -19.50 16.32
C ASP A 221 -7.66 -20.50 15.24
N GLU A 222 -6.72 -21.09 14.52
CA GLU A 222 -7.01 -22.00 13.39
C GLU A 222 -7.70 -23.29 13.84
N ASP A 223 -7.39 -23.80 15.04
CA ASP A 223 -7.94 -25.05 15.54
C ASP A 223 -9.39 -24.90 16.03
N ARG A 224 -9.72 -23.71 16.56
CA ARG A 224 -11.06 -23.44 17.11
C ARG A 224 -11.92 -22.58 16.18
N GLY A 225 -11.36 -22.04 15.10
CA GLY A 225 -12.04 -21.14 14.18
C GLY A 225 -12.57 -19.86 14.84
N ARG A 226 -11.98 -19.43 15.97
CA ARG A 226 -12.45 -18.27 16.73
C ARG A 226 -11.52 -17.09 16.61
N LYS A 227 -12.07 -15.91 16.55
CA LYS A 227 -11.35 -14.64 16.61
C LYS A 227 -10.64 -14.48 17.96
N LEU A 228 -9.36 -14.16 17.92
CA LEU A 228 -8.53 -13.88 19.09
C LEU A 228 -8.36 -12.40 19.34
N ALA A 229 -8.13 -11.62 18.27
CA ALA A 229 -7.87 -10.19 18.35
C ALA A 229 -8.26 -9.49 17.05
N THR A 230 -8.39 -8.16 17.12
CA THR A 230 -8.38 -7.25 15.98
C THR A 230 -7.38 -6.15 16.29
N ILE A 231 -6.45 -5.94 15.37
CA ILE A 231 -5.30 -5.04 15.52
C ILE A 231 -5.46 -3.93 14.48
N PRO A 232 -5.66 -2.67 14.88
CA PRO A 232 -5.65 -1.54 13.95
C PRO A 232 -4.27 -1.39 13.30
N VAL A 233 -4.24 -1.28 11.97
CA VAL A 233 -3.04 -1.04 11.16
C VAL A 233 -3.23 0.23 10.31
N ALA A 234 -2.23 0.60 9.53
CA ALA A 234 -2.34 1.71 8.61
C ALA A 234 -3.28 1.37 7.42
N ASP A 235 -3.54 2.38 6.58
CA ASP A 235 -4.58 2.30 5.56
C ASP A 235 -4.23 1.30 4.47
N VAL A 236 -5.16 0.40 4.20
CA VAL A 236 -5.16 -0.63 3.15
C VAL A 236 -4.01 -1.63 3.32
N PRO A 237 -4.16 -2.61 4.25
CA PRO A 237 -3.21 -3.71 4.38
C PRO A 237 -3.25 -4.61 3.14
N GLU A 238 -2.08 -4.79 2.49
CA GLU A 238 -1.91 -5.54 1.25
C GLU A 238 -1.41 -6.97 1.49
N GLN A 239 -1.51 -7.78 0.44
CA GLN A 239 -0.99 -9.14 0.44
C GLN A 239 0.40 -9.20 -0.20
N PRO A 240 1.19 -10.22 0.18
CA PRO A 240 0.98 -11.18 1.27
C PRO A 240 1.37 -10.61 2.62
N LEU A 241 0.77 -11.11 3.71
CA LEU A 241 1.35 -10.94 5.04
C LEU A 241 2.52 -11.91 5.20
N ARG A 242 3.65 -11.44 5.66
CA ARG A 242 4.78 -12.31 5.98
C ARG A 242 4.91 -12.54 7.48
N VAL A 243 5.07 -13.79 7.86
CA VAL A 243 5.15 -14.18 9.25
C VAL A 243 6.52 -14.80 9.53
N ASP A 244 7.27 -14.19 10.43
CA ASP A 244 8.44 -14.83 11.03
C ASP A 244 7.98 -15.77 12.17
N GLU A 245 7.88 -17.04 11.89
CA GLU A 245 7.44 -18.03 12.89
C GLU A 245 8.41 -18.17 14.08
N THR A 246 9.68 -17.77 13.93
CA THR A 246 10.68 -17.85 14.98
C THR A 246 10.41 -16.81 16.07
N THR A 247 10.20 -15.56 15.67
CA THR A 247 9.94 -14.46 16.60
C THR A 247 8.45 -14.25 16.86
N GLY A 248 7.60 -14.71 15.95
CA GLY A 248 6.15 -14.47 15.94
C GLY A 248 5.79 -13.10 15.39
N ARG A 249 6.72 -12.40 14.73
CA ARG A 249 6.43 -11.11 14.09
C ARG A 249 5.65 -11.30 12.79
N VAL A 250 4.75 -10.36 12.52
CA VAL A 250 3.99 -10.28 11.28
C VAL A 250 4.30 -8.95 10.61
N TYR A 251 4.66 -9.01 9.34
CA TYR A 251 5.01 -7.87 8.52
C TYR A 251 3.85 -7.59 7.55
N VAL A 252 3.33 -6.38 7.58
CA VAL A 252 2.14 -5.95 6.84
C VAL A 252 2.46 -4.66 6.11
N VAL A 253 2.48 -4.66 4.79
CA VAL A 253 2.54 -3.42 4.03
C VAL A 253 1.15 -2.81 3.95
N CYS A 254 1.09 -1.48 4.06
CA CYS A 254 -0.14 -0.71 4.02
C CYS A 254 -0.01 0.32 2.89
N SER A 255 -0.63 0.03 1.74
CA SER A 255 -0.36 0.75 0.48
C SER A 255 -0.73 2.22 0.54
N MET A 256 -1.92 2.54 1.06
CA MET A 256 -2.37 3.93 1.21
C MET A 256 -1.75 4.60 2.44
N GLY A 257 -1.39 3.83 3.46
CA GLY A 257 -0.64 4.30 4.64
C GLY A 257 0.82 4.61 4.32
N GLN A 258 1.38 4.06 3.25
CA GLN A 258 2.78 4.20 2.84
C GLN A 258 3.77 3.79 3.94
N GLU A 259 3.45 2.71 4.61
CA GLU A 259 4.27 2.19 5.70
C GLU A 259 4.20 0.66 5.79
N LEU A 260 5.22 0.10 6.44
CA LEU A 260 5.26 -1.29 6.88
C LEU A 260 4.88 -1.31 8.35
N ASP A 261 3.76 -1.93 8.70
CA ASP A 261 3.37 -2.23 10.07
C ASP A 261 4.01 -3.56 10.50
N ILE A 262 4.70 -3.53 11.63
CA ILE A 262 5.32 -4.71 12.25
C ILE A 262 4.52 -5.06 13.49
N ILE A 263 3.91 -6.25 13.49
CA ILE A 263 3.04 -6.71 14.55
C ILE A 263 3.77 -7.74 15.40
N ASP A 264 3.67 -7.61 16.72
CA ASP A 264 3.96 -8.70 17.66
C ASP A 264 2.79 -9.66 17.69
N GLY A 265 2.92 -10.76 16.95
CA GLY A 265 1.89 -11.79 16.90
C GLY A 265 1.71 -12.57 18.20
N ASN A 266 2.65 -12.51 19.15
CA ASN A 266 2.49 -13.14 20.47
C ASN A 266 1.54 -12.32 21.34
N HIS A 267 1.62 -10.97 21.26
CA HIS A 267 0.82 -10.04 22.06
C HIS A 267 -0.34 -9.40 21.28
N ASN A 268 -0.43 -9.61 19.96
CA ASN A 268 -1.43 -9.04 19.05
C ASN A 268 -1.46 -7.50 19.11
N SER A 269 -0.32 -6.87 18.96
CA SER A 269 -0.15 -5.41 18.98
C SER A 269 0.86 -4.95 17.94
N VAL A 270 0.68 -3.74 17.40
CA VAL A 270 1.68 -3.12 16.53
C VAL A 270 2.92 -2.82 17.34
N LEU A 271 4.06 -3.32 16.88
CA LEU A 271 5.37 -3.15 17.49
C LEU A 271 6.08 -1.91 16.93
N ALA A 272 6.00 -1.71 15.62
CA ALA A 272 6.59 -0.57 14.94
C ALA A 272 5.82 -0.25 13.65
N ARG A 273 5.96 0.98 13.18
CA ARG A 273 5.51 1.49 11.90
C ARG A 273 6.69 2.12 11.19
N VAL A 274 7.03 1.59 10.03
CA VAL A 274 8.20 2.02 9.27
C VAL A 274 7.73 2.67 7.98
N PRO A 275 7.92 3.97 7.79
CA PRO A 275 7.62 4.62 6.52
C PRO A 275 8.44 4.02 5.38
N VAL A 276 7.79 3.74 4.27
CA VAL A 276 8.39 3.21 3.04
C VAL A 276 8.04 4.10 1.85
N SER A 277 8.55 3.76 0.68
CA SER A 277 8.20 4.49 -0.54
C SER A 277 6.70 4.34 -0.88
N PRO A 278 6.13 5.25 -1.70
CA PRO A 278 4.69 5.25 -1.98
C PRO A 278 4.17 3.97 -2.60
N TYR A 279 2.96 3.57 -2.19
CA TYR A 279 2.22 2.40 -2.66
C TYR A 279 3.05 1.12 -2.55
N PRO A 280 3.43 0.71 -1.34
CA PRO A 280 4.05 -0.59 -1.13
C PRO A 280 3.03 -1.69 -1.35
N GLU A 281 3.41 -2.74 -2.10
CA GLU A 281 2.55 -3.90 -2.42
C GLU A 281 3.08 -5.17 -1.76
N GLY A 282 4.24 -5.64 -2.13
CA GLY A 282 4.80 -6.90 -1.65
C GLY A 282 5.76 -6.74 -0.47
N VAL A 283 5.84 -7.76 0.37
CA VAL A 283 6.84 -7.84 1.46
C VAL A 283 7.45 -9.23 1.56
N ALA A 284 8.78 -9.28 1.72
CA ALA A 284 9.53 -10.50 2.01
C ALA A 284 10.42 -10.33 3.24
N PHE A 285 10.71 -11.42 3.90
CA PHE A 285 11.65 -11.46 5.02
C PHE A 285 12.73 -12.53 4.79
N ASN A 286 13.98 -12.11 4.71
CA ASN A 286 15.11 -13.02 4.63
C ASN A 286 15.60 -13.36 6.05
N THR A 287 15.28 -14.57 6.51
CA THR A 287 15.65 -15.04 7.84
C THR A 287 17.16 -15.21 8.03
N ALA A 288 17.94 -15.39 6.95
CA ALA A 288 19.40 -15.58 7.03
C ALA A 288 20.15 -14.26 7.23
N THR A 289 19.58 -13.14 6.77
CA THR A 289 20.21 -11.82 6.85
C THR A 289 19.51 -10.89 7.83
N GLY A 290 18.29 -11.25 8.27
CA GLY A 290 17.45 -10.39 9.11
C GLY A 290 16.97 -9.14 8.39
N ARG A 291 16.79 -9.19 7.08
CA ARG A 291 16.34 -8.07 6.26
C ARG A 291 14.92 -8.27 5.78
N ILE A 292 14.16 -7.19 5.80
CA ILE A 292 12.82 -7.09 5.22
C ILE A 292 12.95 -6.31 3.92
N TYR A 293 12.27 -6.76 2.89
CA TYR A 293 12.21 -6.16 1.56
C TYR A 293 10.77 -5.77 1.26
N VAL A 294 10.54 -4.53 0.87
CA VAL A 294 9.22 -4.02 0.50
C VAL A 294 9.27 -3.58 -0.95
N ALA A 295 8.37 -4.09 -1.78
CA ALA A 295 8.22 -3.66 -3.16
C ALA A 295 7.41 -2.36 -3.20
N ASP A 296 7.98 -1.30 -3.76
CA ASP A 296 7.39 0.03 -3.81
C ASP A 296 6.83 0.26 -5.23
N GLU A 297 5.58 -0.13 -5.48
CA GLU A 297 4.94 -0.07 -6.79
C GLU A 297 4.82 1.37 -7.31
N GLY A 298 4.61 2.33 -6.41
CA GLY A 298 4.46 3.72 -6.75
C GLY A 298 3.05 4.09 -7.21
N ASN A 299 2.80 5.38 -7.34
CA ASN A 299 1.46 5.87 -7.65
C ASN A 299 1.15 5.79 -9.15
N LYS A 300 0.24 4.92 -9.53
CA LYS A 300 -0.28 4.79 -10.91
C LYS A 300 -1.15 5.98 -11.32
N ASP A 301 -1.82 6.66 -10.37
CA ASP A 301 -2.91 7.59 -10.67
C ASP A 301 -2.57 9.08 -10.56
N SER A 302 -1.47 9.47 -9.92
CA SER A 302 -1.19 10.88 -9.61
C SER A 302 -0.29 11.61 -10.60
N SER A 303 0.21 10.94 -11.63
CA SER A 303 0.95 11.60 -12.69
C SER A 303 0.01 12.11 -13.78
N PRO A 304 0.03 13.41 -14.13
CA PRO A 304 -0.70 13.94 -15.29
C PRO A 304 -0.32 13.26 -16.61
N THR A 305 0.78 12.50 -16.62
CA THR A 305 1.32 11.77 -17.77
C THR A 305 1.05 10.28 -17.71
N GLY A 306 0.37 9.76 -16.66
CA GLY A 306 0.18 8.33 -16.45
C GLY A 306 1.49 7.56 -16.17
N GLN A 307 2.55 8.27 -15.77
CA GLN A 307 3.82 7.61 -15.44
C GLN A 307 3.74 7.00 -14.04
N ILE A 308 3.95 5.70 -13.97
CA ILE A 308 4.19 4.96 -12.73
C ILE A 308 5.51 5.45 -12.14
N THR A 309 5.48 5.80 -10.86
CA THR A 309 6.63 6.42 -10.18
C THR A 309 7.44 5.44 -9.33
N GLY A 310 6.87 4.27 -8.99
CA GLY A 310 7.56 3.24 -8.22
C GLY A 310 8.55 2.47 -9.07
N THR A 311 9.78 2.40 -8.61
CA THR A 311 10.87 1.73 -9.32
C THR A 311 11.83 1.04 -8.37
N THR A 312 11.50 1.03 -7.08
CA THR A 312 12.42 0.61 -6.01
C THR A 312 11.85 -0.51 -5.15
N ILE A 313 12.74 -1.17 -4.45
CA ILE A 313 12.41 -1.89 -3.22
C ILE A 313 13.05 -1.16 -2.04
N THR A 314 12.33 -1.08 -0.93
CA THR A 314 12.86 -0.58 0.35
C THR A 314 13.40 -1.74 1.17
N VAL A 315 14.61 -1.57 1.73
CA VAL A 315 15.27 -2.58 2.55
C VAL A 315 15.35 -2.10 3.99
N ILE A 316 14.90 -2.94 4.93
CA ILE A 316 14.73 -2.61 6.34
C ILE A 316 15.45 -3.67 7.19
N ASP A 317 16.13 -3.25 8.25
CA ASP A 317 16.67 -4.16 9.26
C ASP A 317 15.56 -4.66 10.18
N ALA A 318 15.38 -5.98 10.27
CA ALA A 318 14.27 -6.56 11.03
C ALA A 318 14.49 -6.50 12.57
N GLN A 319 15.68 -6.16 13.05
CA GLN A 319 15.95 -6.05 14.47
C GLN A 319 15.74 -4.61 14.98
N SER A 320 16.33 -3.64 14.28
CA SER A 320 16.26 -2.22 14.66
C SER A 320 15.06 -1.50 14.05
N PHE A 321 14.49 -2.04 12.95
CA PHE A 321 13.46 -1.45 12.09
C PHE A 321 13.92 -0.20 11.34
N ASP A 322 15.24 -0.02 11.23
CA ASP A 322 15.82 1.08 10.44
C ASP A 322 15.74 0.76 8.95
N VAL A 323 15.39 1.77 8.15
CA VAL A 323 15.51 1.66 6.70
C VAL A 323 16.98 1.72 6.31
N LEU A 324 17.48 0.63 5.74
CA LEU A 324 18.88 0.49 5.31
C LEU A 324 19.13 1.22 3.98
N GLY A 325 18.11 1.30 3.11
CA GLY A 325 18.19 1.99 1.84
C GLY A 325 17.13 1.50 0.86
N THR A 326 17.23 1.98 -0.38
CA THR A 326 16.39 1.54 -1.50
C THR A 326 17.25 1.04 -2.64
N LEU A 327 16.72 0.12 -3.45
CA LEU A 327 17.36 -0.40 -4.65
C LEU A 327 16.44 -0.23 -5.85
N GLN A 328 16.98 0.29 -6.95
CA GLN A 328 16.28 0.39 -8.24
C GLN A 328 16.16 -0.99 -8.87
N VAL A 329 14.92 -1.43 -9.18
CA VAL A 329 14.66 -2.75 -9.76
C VAL A 329 13.90 -2.69 -11.09
N GLY A 330 13.25 -1.59 -11.40
CA GLY A 330 12.42 -1.42 -12.59
C GLY A 330 11.05 -0.86 -12.25
N ARG A 331 10.18 -0.65 -13.25
CA ARG A 331 8.88 0.00 -13.06
C ARG A 331 7.81 -0.96 -12.53
N SER A 332 7.06 -0.51 -11.54
CA SER A 332 6.01 -1.27 -10.86
C SER A 332 6.55 -2.57 -10.24
N PRO A 333 7.45 -2.51 -9.27
CA PRO A 333 7.76 -3.70 -8.48
C PRO A 333 6.55 -4.07 -7.61
N ASP A 334 6.17 -5.33 -7.65
CA ASP A 334 4.95 -5.84 -7.01
C ASP A 334 5.29 -6.96 -6.01
N GLY A 335 5.37 -8.21 -6.47
CA GLY A 335 5.74 -9.33 -5.61
C GLY A 335 7.23 -9.33 -5.26
N VAL A 336 7.54 -9.66 -4.04
CA VAL A 336 8.92 -9.88 -3.58
C VAL A 336 8.99 -11.14 -2.70
N GLU A 337 10.03 -11.95 -2.92
CA GLU A 337 10.24 -13.17 -2.14
C GLU A 337 11.73 -13.44 -1.91
N ALA A 338 12.06 -14.05 -0.78
CA ALA A 338 13.44 -14.35 -0.39
C ALA A 338 13.73 -15.85 -0.37
N ASP A 339 14.91 -16.23 -0.84
CA ASP A 339 15.54 -17.52 -0.58
C ASP A 339 16.63 -17.33 0.48
N PRO A 340 16.37 -17.67 1.74
CA PRO A 340 17.35 -17.49 2.82
C PRO A 340 18.58 -18.38 2.65
N LEU A 341 18.45 -19.57 2.06
CA LEU A 341 19.55 -20.51 1.92
C LEU A 341 20.53 -20.05 0.84
N LEU A 342 20.04 -19.52 -0.26
CA LEU A 342 20.87 -18.94 -1.31
C LEU A 342 21.25 -17.48 -1.04
N ARG A 343 20.64 -16.85 -0.03
CA ARG A 343 20.72 -15.39 0.23
C ARG A 343 20.39 -14.59 -1.03
N ARG A 344 19.24 -14.87 -1.62
CA ARG A 344 18.73 -14.21 -2.81
C ARG A 344 17.36 -13.63 -2.55
N VAL A 345 17.04 -12.57 -3.27
CA VAL A 345 15.71 -11.95 -3.28
C VAL A 345 15.27 -11.84 -4.73
N TYR A 346 14.02 -12.17 -4.99
CA TYR A 346 13.40 -12.11 -6.30
C TYR A 346 12.28 -11.10 -6.25
N VAL A 347 12.21 -10.22 -7.25
CA VAL A 347 11.23 -9.13 -7.33
C VAL A 347 10.54 -9.22 -8.68
N SER A 348 9.22 -9.32 -8.70
CA SER A 348 8.43 -9.13 -9.91
C SER A 348 8.37 -7.64 -10.24
N VAL A 349 8.56 -7.30 -11.50
CA VAL A 349 8.57 -5.92 -11.98
C VAL A 349 7.61 -5.84 -13.15
N GLU A 350 6.36 -5.53 -12.81
CA GLU A 350 5.19 -5.69 -13.66
C GLU A 350 5.33 -4.98 -15.02
N ASP A 351 5.53 -3.67 -15.02
CA ASP A 351 5.64 -2.86 -16.23
C ASP A 351 6.94 -3.06 -17.00
N SER A 352 7.95 -3.64 -16.36
CA SER A 352 9.19 -4.04 -17.02
C SER A 352 9.13 -5.46 -17.57
N SER A 353 8.03 -6.20 -17.29
CA SER A 353 7.83 -7.61 -17.68
C SER A 353 9.04 -8.47 -17.32
N ALA A 354 9.55 -8.29 -16.12
CA ALA A 354 10.78 -8.90 -15.65
C ALA A 354 10.67 -9.41 -14.21
N VAL A 355 11.47 -10.40 -13.87
CA VAL A 355 11.78 -10.76 -12.49
C VAL A 355 13.26 -10.47 -12.27
N VAL A 356 13.55 -9.65 -11.27
CA VAL A 356 14.90 -9.24 -10.90
C VAL A 356 15.39 -10.12 -9.77
N GLU A 357 16.59 -10.67 -9.93
CA GLU A 357 17.29 -11.46 -8.92
C GLU A 357 18.38 -10.63 -8.25
N ILE A 358 18.35 -10.56 -6.93
CA ILE A 358 19.25 -9.72 -6.11
C ILE A 358 20.05 -10.64 -5.18
N SER A 359 21.36 -10.41 -5.10
CA SER A 359 22.21 -11.05 -4.09
C SER A 359 22.09 -10.33 -2.75
N ASP A 360 21.62 -11.03 -1.73
CA ASP A 360 21.57 -10.54 -0.35
C ASP A 360 22.80 -11.00 0.48
N SER A 361 23.90 -11.33 -0.20
CA SER A 361 25.14 -11.75 0.46
C SER A 361 26.07 -10.58 0.83
N VAL A 362 25.79 -9.38 0.33
CA VAL A 362 26.66 -8.21 0.52
C VAL A 362 26.45 -7.64 1.93
N ASP A 363 27.54 -7.51 2.68
CA ASP A 363 27.56 -6.69 3.88
C ASP A 363 27.40 -5.23 3.45
N LEU A 364 26.19 -4.72 3.62
CA LEU A 364 25.93 -3.30 3.40
C LEU A 364 26.75 -2.51 4.41
N PRO A 365 27.52 -1.51 3.98
CA PRO A 365 28.05 -0.56 4.92
C PRO A 365 26.85 0.13 5.56
N LEU A 366 26.66 -0.12 6.87
CA LEU A 366 25.65 0.55 7.68
C LEU A 366 25.87 2.06 7.58
N ARG A 367 25.20 2.71 6.64
CA ARG A 367 25.12 4.16 6.64
C ARG A 367 24.15 4.53 7.74
N SER A 368 24.70 5.25 8.71
CA SER A 368 24.04 5.69 9.92
C SER A 368 22.61 6.17 9.62
N ALA A 369 21.65 5.58 10.30
CA ALA A 369 20.21 5.83 10.25
C ALA A 369 19.81 7.31 10.47
N THR A 370 20.73 8.15 10.94
CA THR A 370 20.53 9.57 11.16
C THR A 370 20.06 10.36 9.94
N ASN A 371 20.37 9.90 8.73
CA ASN A 371 19.97 10.62 7.52
C ASN A 371 18.54 10.31 7.07
N PHE A 372 17.99 9.14 7.39
CA PHE A 372 16.63 8.75 6.97
C PHE A 372 15.56 9.33 7.89
N HIS A 373 15.79 9.31 9.20
CA HIS A 373 14.92 9.98 10.18
C HIS A 373 14.84 11.49 9.94
N GLN A 374 15.94 12.11 9.53
CA GLN A 374 15.96 13.53 9.14
C GLN A 374 15.24 13.78 7.81
N ALA A 375 15.28 12.86 6.85
CA ALA A 375 14.57 12.99 5.58
C ALA A 375 13.06 12.79 5.77
N ALA A 376 12.62 11.79 6.53
CA ALA A 376 11.19 11.55 6.82
C ALA A 376 10.58 12.70 7.64
N THR A 377 11.27 13.17 8.68
CA THR A 377 10.84 14.35 9.45
C THR A 377 10.89 15.64 8.62
N ALA A 378 11.84 15.79 7.71
CA ALA A 378 11.90 16.91 6.79
C ALA A 378 10.76 16.88 5.76
N HIS A 379 10.42 15.72 5.19
CA HIS A 379 9.27 15.58 4.30
C HIS A 379 7.94 15.90 5.00
N HIS A 380 7.74 15.39 6.21
CA HIS A 380 6.57 15.72 7.01
C HIS A 380 6.50 17.19 7.37
N ALA A 381 7.62 17.80 7.74
CA ALA A 381 7.73 19.25 8.01
C ALA A 381 7.46 20.09 6.74
N ILE A 382 7.97 19.66 5.57
CA ILE A 382 7.72 20.33 4.28
C ILE A 382 6.24 20.23 3.91
N PHE A 383 5.62 19.07 4.09
CA PHE A 383 4.19 18.87 3.85
C PHE A 383 3.34 19.79 4.74
N LEU A 384 3.64 19.85 6.04
CA LEU A 384 2.95 20.76 6.97
C LEU A 384 3.16 22.24 6.61
N LEU A 385 4.35 22.63 6.17
CA LEU A 385 4.64 23.98 5.69
C LEU A 385 3.89 24.32 4.39
N GLN A 386 3.77 23.37 3.48
CA GLN A 386 2.96 23.54 2.26
C GLN A 386 1.48 23.70 2.59
N GLN A 387 0.92 22.91 3.51
CA GLN A 387 -0.46 23.06 3.97
C GLN A 387 -0.68 24.41 4.65
N ALA A 388 0.24 24.84 5.52
CA ALA A 388 0.19 26.16 6.16
C ALA A 388 0.26 27.31 5.13
N ALA A 389 1.09 27.20 4.10
CA ALA A 389 1.20 28.18 3.03
C ALA A 389 -0.11 28.28 2.22
N ILE A 390 -0.74 27.14 1.88
CA ILE A 390 -2.02 27.09 1.18
C ILE A 390 -3.11 27.78 2.02
N ILE A 391 -3.20 27.45 3.32
CA ILE A 391 -4.17 28.06 4.24
C ILE A 391 -3.95 29.58 4.32
N THR A 392 -2.69 30.04 4.39
CA THR A 392 -2.36 31.45 4.43
C THR A 392 -2.78 32.18 3.16
N VAL A 393 -2.59 31.58 1.99
CA VAL A 393 -3.05 32.13 0.70
C VAL A 393 -4.58 32.21 0.65
N ILE A 394 -5.28 31.20 1.13
CA ILE A 394 -6.75 31.19 1.19
C ILE A 394 -7.25 32.32 2.11
N ILE A 395 -6.65 32.49 3.28
CA ILE A 395 -7.00 33.58 4.22
C ILE A 395 -6.74 34.95 3.59
N MET A 396 -5.63 35.14 2.87
CA MET A 396 -5.35 36.39 2.15
C MET A 396 -6.39 36.67 1.05
N ILE A 397 -6.79 35.66 0.30
CA ILE A 397 -7.82 35.80 -0.73
C ILE A 397 -9.17 36.18 -0.09
N LEU A 398 -9.57 35.50 0.98
CA LEU A 398 -10.82 35.77 1.69
C LEU A 398 -10.84 37.19 2.31
N THR A 399 -9.72 37.65 2.87
CA THR A 399 -9.60 39.03 3.39
C THR A 399 -9.65 40.06 2.29
N LEU A 400 -9.05 39.80 1.13
CA LEU A 400 -9.09 40.69 -0.02
C LEU A 400 -10.51 40.80 -0.60
N VAL A 401 -11.21 39.68 -0.72
CA VAL A 401 -12.61 39.62 -1.16
C VAL A 401 -13.53 40.29 -0.16
N GLY A 402 -13.32 40.08 1.13
CA GLY A 402 -14.07 40.76 2.19
C GLY A 402 -13.88 42.28 2.19
N ALA A 403 -12.65 42.75 1.99
CA ALA A 403 -12.34 44.16 1.87
C ALA A 403 -12.95 44.81 0.62
N THR A 404 -12.99 44.11 -0.51
CA THR A 404 -13.61 44.62 -1.76
C THR A 404 -15.12 44.63 -1.65
N LEU A 405 -15.76 43.64 -1.06
CA LEU A 405 -17.21 43.61 -0.79
C LEU A 405 -17.61 44.67 0.23
N GLY A 406 -16.83 44.89 1.29
CA GLY A 406 -17.06 45.96 2.28
C GLY A 406 -16.95 47.36 1.68
N ALA A 407 -16.15 47.53 0.63
CA ALA A 407 -16.03 48.81 -0.09
C ALA A 407 -17.17 49.05 -1.09
N LEU A 408 -17.89 48.00 -1.51
CA LEU A 408 -18.99 48.06 -2.47
C LEU A 408 -20.38 48.18 -1.82
N LEU A 409 -20.51 47.93 -0.53
CA LEU A 409 -21.75 48.10 0.21
C LEU A 409 -21.99 49.58 0.50
N PRO A 410 -23.11 50.20 0.07
CA PRO A 410 -23.41 51.60 0.38
C PRO A 410 -23.58 51.74 1.89
N ARG A 411 -22.88 52.74 2.47
CA ARG A 411 -23.09 53.16 3.87
C ARG A 411 -24.52 53.66 4.02
N TRP A 412 -25.41 52.79 4.49
CA TRP A 412 -26.72 53.21 4.96
C TRP A 412 -26.51 54.08 6.21
N ARG A 413 -26.43 55.42 6.02
CA ARG A 413 -26.56 56.37 7.12
C ARG A 413 -28.03 56.38 7.53
N GLY A 414 -28.30 55.94 8.75
CA GLY A 414 -29.60 56.08 9.35
C GLY A 414 -30.02 57.50 9.44
N GLN A 415 -31.15 57.86 8.83
CA GLN A 415 -31.89 59.03 9.12
C GLN A 415 -33.16 58.63 9.89
N GLY A 416 -33.33 59.32 11.06
CA GLY A 416 -34.63 59.65 11.59
C GLY A 416 -35.37 58.60 12.40
N SER A 417 -35.24 58.70 13.69
CA SER A 417 -36.28 58.23 14.60
C SER A 417 -37.57 58.98 14.43
N PRO A 418 -38.71 58.31 14.25
CA PRO A 418 -40.03 58.97 14.42
C PRO A 418 -40.39 59.01 15.92
N GLN A 419 -40.79 60.17 16.34
CA GLN A 419 -41.37 60.48 17.66
C GLN A 419 -42.70 59.70 17.83
N THR A 420 -42.89 59.13 19.02
CA THR A 420 -44.18 58.60 19.52
C THR A 420 -45.07 59.74 20.01
N PRO A 421 -46.39 59.72 19.73
CA PRO A 421 -47.35 60.46 20.49
C PRO A 421 -47.92 59.61 21.66
N PRO A 422 -48.41 60.27 22.72
CA PRO A 422 -48.76 59.62 24.00
C PRO A 422 -50.23 59.19 24.10
N GLY A 423 -50.45 58.15 24.92
CA GLY A 423 -51.70 57.91 25.62
C GLY A 423 -52.65 56.94 24.88
N ASP A 424 -53.08 55.88 25.39
CA ASP A 424 -54.09 55.85 26.46
C ASP A 424 -54.19 54.44 27.08
N ALA A 425 -54.65 54.42 28.29
CA ALA A 425 -54.83 53.30 29.17
C ALA A 425 -56.03 52.40 28.77
N SER A 426 -55.93 51.14 29.04
CA SER A 426 -56.87 50.39 29.91
C SER A 426 -57.10 48.95 29.44
N SER A 427 -57.00 48.14 30.41
CA SER A 427 -57.84 46.98 30.77
C SER A 427 -57.56 45.56 30.26
N ARG A 428 -57.30 44.77 31.29
CA ARG A 428 -57.82 43.43 31.67
C ARG A 428 -57.18 42.21 31.01
N LEU A 429 -56.43 41.51 31.85
CA LEU A 429 -56.75 40.22 32.51
C LEU A 429 -57.54 39.19 31.65
N GLU A 430 -56.89 38.08 31.30
CA GLU A 430 -57.40 36.80 31.86
C GLU A 430 -56.41 35.65 31.62
N LYS A 431 -56.34 34.85 32.65
CA LYS A 431 -55.59 33.58 32.76
C LYS A 431 -56.25 32.50 31.88
N HIS A 432 -55.46 31.56 31.38
CA HIS A 432 -55.74 30.12 31.58
C HIS A 432 -54.54 29.25 31.30
N THR A 433 -54.22 28.43 32.24
CA THR A 433 -53.27 27.30 32.22
C THR A 433 -53.96 26.01 31.76
N PRO A 434 -53.16 24.92 31.53
CA PRO A 434 -53.43 23.86 30.55
C PRO A 434 -54.24 22.70 31.11
N PRO A 435 -54.54 21.67 30.35
CA PRO A 435 -53.78 20.43 30.42
C PRO A 435 -53.82 19.56 29.14
N GLY A 436 -52.88 18.62 29.12
CA GLY A 436 -52.91 17.45 28.28
C GLY A 436 -51.55 16.99 27.84
#